data_510b699d2389a126955a305308353ec5
#
_entry.id   510b699d2389a126955a305308353ec5
#
_cell.length_a   1.000
_cell.length_b   1.000
_cell.length_c   1.000
_cell.angle_alpha   90.00
_cell.angle_beta   90.00
_cell.angle_gamma   90.00
#
_symmetry.space_group_name_H-M   'P 1'
#
loop_
_entity.id
_entity.type
_entity.pdbx_description
1 polymer ?
#
loop_
_entity_poly.entity_id
_entity_poly.type
_entity_poly.pdbx_seq_one_letter_code
_entity_poly.pdbx_strand_id
1 'polypeptide(L)'
;GEEGLGDLCGMRRVMERFKQGVAATIIIEGMAFGHVYHEAIGVHRLRLTASAEGGHSYTHYGKPSAVHGLVRLAARLADLQLPTQPKTTLNIGQISGGTSVNTIARHAALELDLRSEDPKVLAALVGQVENLAHAANAPGLTITSAVTSQRPAGAIPRHHPLVQLAVEALRAVGIEPTFERGSTDANIPLSLGLPAVCLGLCKGGNAHRPDEYIETAMLGNGLRQLLLVVLGAYGLQGLA
;
A
#
# COMPACT_ATOMS: atom_id res chain seq x y z
N GLY A 1 -16.23 0.75 2.33
CA GLY A 1 -15.72 -0.52 2.10
C GLY A 1 -14.74 -0.61 0.95
N GLU A 2 -14.24 -1.76 0.75
CA GLU A 2 -13.33 -2.10 -0.35
C GLU A 2 -11.91 -1.48 -0.19
N GLU A 3 -11.42 -1.40 1.04
CA GLU A 3 -10.04 -0.94 1.27
C GLU A 3 -9.02 -1.86 0.59
N GLY A 4 -9.13 -3.16 0.83
CA GLY A 4 -8.19 -4.16 0.32
C GLY A 4 -8.35 -4.39 -1.18
N LEU A 5 -9.41 -5.12 -1.56
CA LEU A 5 -9.68 -5.54 -2.94
C LEU A 5 -10.10 -4.37 -3.85
N GLY A 6 -10.77 -3.38 -3.29
CA GLY A 6 -11.25 -2.21 -4.03
C GLY A 6 -10.25 -1.08 -4.16
N ASP A 7 -9.03 -1.23 -3.65
CA ASP A 7 -7.95 -0.22 -3.76
C ASP A 7 -8.38 1.17 -3.26
N LEU A 8 -9.00 1.24 -2.09
CA LEU A 8 -9.51 2.45 -1.42
C LEU A 8 -10.63 3.17 -2.20
N CYS A 9 -11.35 2.48 -3.09
CA CYS A 9 -12.39 3.11 -3.92
C CYS A 9 -13.49 3.77 -3.09
N GLY A 10 -13.87 3.19 -1.95
CA GLY A 10 -14.84 3.76 -1.01
C GLY A 10 -14.39 5.11 -0.48
N MET A 11 -13.16 5.21 0.04
CA MET A 11 -12.62 6.46 0.57
C MET A 11 -12.38 7.51 -0.53
N ARG A 12 -11.97 7.10 -1.73
CA ARG A 12 -11.88 8.02 -2.88
C ARG A 12 -13.22 8.71 -3.14
N ARG A 13 -14.32 7.94 -3.15
CA ARG A 13 -15.69 8.48 -3.32
C ARG A 13 -16.13 9.38 -2.18
N VAL A 14 -15.79 9.02 -0.94
CA VAL A 14 -16.07 9.88 0.22
C VAL A 14 -15.34 11.21 0.08
N MET A 15 -14.05 11.20 -0.27
CA MET A 15 -13.27 12.44 -0.43
C MET A 15 -13.69 13.26 -1.65
N GLU A 16 -14.07 12.64 -2.76
CA GLU A 16 -14.66 13.38 -3.90
C GLU A 16 -15.87 14.22 -3.47
N ARG A 17 -16.71 13.67 -2.59
CA ARG A 17 -17.95 14.32 -2.13
C ARG A 17 -17.72 15.33 -1.03
N PHE A 18 -16.85 15.06 -0.08
CA PHE A 18 -16.75 15.77 1.19
C PHE A 18 -15.46 16.55 1.40
N LYS A 19 -14.45 16.45 0.52
CA LYS A 19 -13.13 17.10 0.71
C LYS A 19 -13.19 18.60 0.99
N GLN A 20 -14.24 19.29 0.52
CA GLN A 20 -14.46 20.69 0.84
C GLN A 20 -15.26 20.78 2.15
N GLY A 21 -14.66 21.38 3.17
CA GLY A 21 -15.29 21.58 4.50
C GLY A 21 -15.17 20.41 5.46
N VAL A 22 -14.31 19.41 5.19
CA VAL A 22 -13.97 18.38 6.19
C VAL A 22 -12.97 18.94 7.19
N ALA A 23 -13.37 19.03 8.45
CA ALA A 23 -12.49 19.47 9.53
C ALA A 23 -11.50 18.37 9.96
N ALA A 24 -11.94 17.11 9.95
CA ALA A 24 -11.13 15.96 10.30
C ALA A 24 -11.70 14.69 9.66
N THR A 25 -10.82 13.75 9.30
CA THR A 25 -11.19 12.40 8.90
C THR A 25 -10.61 11.42 9.91
N ILE A 26 -11.47 10.64 10.56
CA ILE A 26 -11.07 9.64 11.54
C ILE A 26 -11.35 8.27 10.96
N ILE A 27 -10.29 7.54 10.65
CA ILE A 27 -10.35 6.17 10.13
C ILE A 27 -10.25 5.20 11.30
N ILE A 28 -11.02 4.12 11.23
CA ILE A 28 -11.06 3.12 12.30
C ILE A 28 -10.54 1.80 11.77
N GLU A 29 -9.47 1.33 12.40
CA GLU A 29 -8.91 0.00 12.22
C GLU A 29 -9.20 -0.87 13.44
N GLY A 30 -9.72 -2.09 13.23
CA GLY A 30 -10.18 -2.95 14.33
C GLY A 30 -9.10 -3.19 15.39
N MET A 31 -7.92 -3.64 14.98
CA MET A 31 -6.86 -4.14 15.87
C MET A 31 -5.78 -3.13 16.24
N ALA A 32 -5.90 -1.87 15.84
CA ALA A 32 -4.86 -0.84 16.00
C ALA A 32 -4.95 -0.04 17.31
N PHE A 33 -5.65 -0.56 18.35
CA PHE A 33 -5.81 0.16 19.62
C PHE A 33 -4.48 0.42 20.33
N GLY A 34 -4.25 1.68 20.66
CA GLY A 34 -2.98 2.16 21.22
C GLY A 34 -2.03 2.77 20.20
N HIS A 35 -2.36 2.68 18.90
CA HIS A 35 -1.56 3.27 17.83
C HIS A 35 -2.27 4.49 17.24
N VAL A 36 -1.46 5.49 16.83
CA VAL A 36 -1.91 6.65 16.07
C VAL A 36 -1.18 6.66 14.74
N TYR A 37 -1.93 6.52 13.65
CA TYR A 37 -1.40 6.63 12.29
C TYR A 37 -1.73 8.01 11.75
N HIS A 38 -0.72 8.78 11.43
CA HIS A 38 -0.83 10.10 10.82
C HIS A 38 0.04 10.24 9.57
N GLU A 39 0.69 9.14 9.20
CA GLU A 39 1.52 9.00 8.01
C GLU A 39 1.08 7.74 7.26
N ALA A 40 0.80 7.88 5.97
CA ALA A 40 0.36 6.81 5.09
C ALA A 40 1.47 6.39 4.13
N ILE A 41 1.74 5.08 4.07
CA ILE A 41 2.71 4.49 3.15
C ILE A 41 2.08 4.42 1.76
N GLY A 42 2.77 4.95 0.75
CA GLY A 42 2.39 4.79 -0.64
C GLY A 42 2.63 3.37 -1.12
N VAL A 43 1.69 2.86 -1.91
CA VAL A 43 1.76 1.52 -2.52
C VAL A 43 1.53 1.64 -4.03
N HIS A 44 2.35 0.95 -4.82
CA HIS A 44 2.16 0.83 -6.25
C HIS A 44 2.41 -0.63 -6.64
N ARG A 45 1.37 -1.30 -7.16
CA ARG A 45 1.46 -2.68 -7.60
C ARG A 45 1.41 -2.76 -9.11
N LEU A 46 2.32 -3.54 -9.66
CA LEU A 46 2.45 -3.73 -11.11
C LEU A 46 2.39 -5.21 -11.43
N ARG A 47 1.68 -5.53 -12.51
CA ARG A 47 1.80 -6.80 -13.20
C ARG A 47 2.64 -6.60 -14.44
N LEU A 48 3.78 -7.30 -14.53
CA LEU A 48 4.61 -7.37 -15.73
C LEU A 48 4.30 -8.67 -16.46
N THR A 49 3.95 -8.56 -17.74
CA THR A 49 3.61 -9.72 -18.58
C THR A 49 4.57 -9.80 -19.75
N ALA A 50 5.21 -10.94 -19.90
CA ALA A 50 6.09 -11.25 -21.04
C ALA A 50 5.38 -12.16 -22.03
N SER A 51 5.55 -11.89 -23.33
CA SER A 51 5.04 -12.71 -24.42
C SER A 51 6.12 -12.95 -25.49
N ALA A 52 6.11 -14.16 -26.06
CA ALA A 52 6.99 -14.60 -27.14
C ALA A 52 6.27 -15.59 -28.06
N GLU A 53 6.88 -15.93 -29.19
CA GLU A 53 6.29 -16.89 -30.16
C GLU A 53 6.13 -18.30 -29.57
N GLY A 54 7.11 -18.70 -28.71
CA GLY A 54 7.19 -20.06 -28.18
C GLY A 54 7.78 -21.10 -29.17
N GLY A 55 7.74 -22.36 -28.76
CA GLY A 55 8.22 -23.44 -29.60
C GLY A 55 8.69 -24.69 -28.84
N HIS A 56 9.20 -25.66 -29.56
CA HIS A 56 9.80 -26.87 -28.98
C HIS A 56 11.22 -26.56 -28.52
N SER A 57 11.55 -26.90 -27.27
CA SER A 57 12.81 -26.51 -26.62
C SER A 57 14.08 -26.92 -27.36
N TYR A 58 14.07 -28.06 -28.03
CA TYR A 58 15.20 -28.56 -28.80
C TYR A 58 15.16 -28.07 -30.25
N THR A 59 14.06 -28.28 -30.99
CA THR A 59 13.94 -27.97 -32.41
C THR A 59 14.03 -26.47 -32.73
N HIS A 60 13.48 -25.65 -31.82
CA HIS A 60 13.47 -24.19 -31.92
C HIS A 60 14.44 -23.53 -30.95
N TYR A 61 15.49 -24.24 -30.53
CA TYR A 61 16.50 -23.68 -29.63
C TYR A 61 17.06 -22.35 -30.15
N GLY A 62 17.19 -21.37 -29.27
CA GLY A 62 17.62 -20.00 -29.61
C GLY A 62 16.48 -19.01 -29.86
N LYS A 63 15.21 -19.44 -30.00
CA LYS A 63 14.07 -18.51 -29.99
C LYS A 63 13.88 -17.87 -28.60
N PRO A 64 13.39 -16.62 -28.57
CA PRO A 64 13.06 -15.95 -27.31
C PRO A 64 12.02 -16.72 -26.48
N SER A 65 12.23 -16.76 -25.17
CA SER A 65 11.30 -17.35 -24.21
C SER A 65 10.78 -16.28 -23.26
N ALA A 66 9.47 -16.18 -23.09
CA ALA A 66 8.84 -15.26 -22.16
C ALA A 66 9.33 -15.48 -20.71
N VAL A 67 9.49 -16.74 -20.28
CA VAL A 67 10.03 -17.08 -18.97
C VAL A 67 11.47 -16.59 -18.82
N HIS A 68 12.35 -16.86 -19.80
CA HIS A 68 13.74 -16.40 -19.73
C HIS A 68 13.85 -14.87 -19.71
N GLY A 69 13.03 -14.17 -20.50
CA GLY A 69 12.97 -12.71 -20.51
C GLY A 69 12.58 -12.16 -19.15
N LEU A 70 11.52 -12.72 -18.58
CA LEU A 70 10.99 -12.26 -17.30
C LEU A 70 11.92 -12.58 -16.11
N VAL A 71 12.55 -13.75 -16.11
CA VAL A 71 13.54 -14.13 -15.07
C VAL A 71 14.74 -13.18 -15.08
N ARG A 72 15.26 -12.81 -16.26
CA ARG A 72 16.36 -11.83 -16.36
C ARG A 72 15.94 -10.44 -15.87
N LEU A 73 14.71 -10.02 -16.17
CA LEU A 73 14.16 -8.77 -15.64
C LEU A 73 13.98 -8.86 -14.13
N ALA A 74 13.40 -9.95 -13.61
CA ALA A 74 13.20 -10.17 -12.19
C ALA A 74 14.52 -10.11 -11.40
N ALA A 75 15.59 -10.72 -11.90
CA ALA A 75 16.91 -10.63 -11.28
C ALA A 75 17.40 -9.17 -11.18
N ARG A 76 17.29 -8.39 -12.27
CA ARG A 76 17.66 -6.96 -12.26
C ARG A 76 16.82 -6.14 -11.30
N LEU A 77 15.53 -6.45 -11.16
CA LEU A 77 14.64 -5.78 -10.21
C LEU A 77 15.00 -6.13 -8.76
N ALA A 78 15.34 -7.38 -8.49
CA ALA A 78 15.73 -7.86 -7.16
C ALA A 78 17.07 -7.24 -6.69
N ASP A 79 17.96 -6.90 -7.62
CA ASP A 79 19.28 -6.30 -7.33
C ASP A 79 19.22 -4.77 -7.15
N LEU A 80 18.04 -4.13 -7.27
CA LEU A 80 17.91 -2.69 -7.08
C LEU A 80 18.26 -2.29 -5.65
N GLN A 81 19.15 -1.31 -5.54
CA GLN A 81 19.50 -0.72 -4.25
C GLN A 81 18.45 0.34 -3.88
N LEU A 82 17.70 0.08 -2.82
CA LEU A 82 16.61 0.95 -2.37
C LEU A 82 17.03 1.74 -1.13
N PRO A 83 16.56 2.98 -0.96
CA PRO A 83 16.84 3.75 0.24
C PRO A 83 16.15 3.13 1.46
N THR A 84 16.88 3.17 2.59
CA THR A 84 16.36 2.78 3.90
C THR A 84 15.64 3.94 4.60
N GLN A 85 15.96 5.18 4.21
CA GLN A 85 15.35 6.43 4.66
C GLN A 85 15.13 7.36 3.45
N PRO A 86 13.89 7.66 3.04
CA PRO A 86 12.63 7.07 3.54
C PRO A 86 12.57 5.57 3.24
N LYS A 87 11.95 4.79 4.14
CA LYS A 87 11.85 3.33 3.96
C LYS A 87 11.12 3.03 2.65
N THR A 88 11.82 2.32 1.77
CA THR A 88 11.34 1.98 0.43
C THR A 88 11.57 0.49 0.18
N THR A 89 10.58 -0.18 -0.39
CA THR A 89 10.62 -1.62 -0.60
C THR A 89 10.14 -1.99 -1.99
N LEU A 90 10.73 -3.07 -2.53
CA LEU A 90 10.27 -3.77 -3.71
C LEU A 90 10.16 -5.25 -3.39
N ASN A 91 9.03 -5.85 -3.72
CA ASN A 91 8.84 -7.29 -3.58
C ASN A 91 8.28 -7.87 -4.88
N ILE A 92 8.89 -8.94 -5.35
CA ILE A 92 8.32 -9.79 -6.39
C ILE A 92 7.49 -10.85 -5.66
N GLY A 93 6.18 -10.60 -5.52
CA GLY A 93 5.29 -11.44 -4.73
C GLY A 93 4.89 -12.73 -5.43
N GLN A 94 4.81 -12.71 -6.76
CA GLN A 94 4.44 -13.86 -7.57
C GLN A 94 5.21 -13.85 -8.88
N ILE A 95 5.57 -15.03 -9.37
CA ILE A 95 6.10 -15.25 -10.70
C ILE A 95 5.54 -16.55 -11.26
N SER A 96 5.08 -16.54 -12.51
CA SER A 96 4.48 -17.70 -13.17
C SER A 96 4.76 -17.68 -14.67
N GLY A 97 4.71 -18.84 -15.30
CA GLY A 97 4.85 -18.93 -16.77
C GLY A 97 5.23 -20.30 -17.27
N GLY A 98 5.14 -20.43 -18.61
CA GLY A 98 5.38 -21.71 -19.30
C GLY A 98 4.22 -22.70 -19.18
N THR A 99 4.35 -23.83 -19.89
CA THR A 99 3.34 -24.91 -19.93
C THR A 99 3.94 -26.29 -19.67
N SER A 100 5.17 -26.52 -20.13
CA SER A 100 5.89 -27.80 -19.93
C SER A 100 7.40 -27.59 -20.05
N VAL A 101 8.19 -28.53 -19.54
CA VAL A 101 9.66 -28.45 -19.48
C VAL A 101 10.33 -28.44 -20.87
N ASN A 102 9.69 -29.04 -21.88
CA ASN A 102 10.19 -29.13 -23.24
C ASN A 102 9.60 -28.08 -24.19
N THR A 103 8.98 -27.02 -23.65
CA THR A 103 8.38 -25.91 -24.43
C THR A 103 9.11 -24.61 -24.15
N ILE A 104 9.47 -23.86 -25.20
CA ILE A 104 9.86 -22.45 -25.10
C ILE A 104 8.61 -21.68 -24.71
N ALA A 105 8.61 -21.03 -23.56
CA ALA A 105 7.43 -20.39 -23.00
C ALA A 105 6.93 -19.20 -23.83
N ARG A 106 5.64 -19.20 -24.16
CA ARG A 106 4.97 -18.10 -24.86
C ARG A 106 4.56 -16.97 -23.92
N HIS A 107 4.23 -17.29 -22.68
CA HIS A 107 3.72 -16.32 -21.69
C HIS A 107 4.38 -16.56 -20.34
N ALA A 108 4.64 -15.45 -19.66
CA ALA A 108 5.03 -15.41 -18.26
C ALA A 108 4.54 -14.10 -17.64
N ALA A 109 4.32 -14.10 -16.33
CA ALA A 109 3.91 -12.91 -15.59
C ALA A 109 4.59 -12.87 -14.22
N LEU A 110 4.79 -11.66 -13.68
CA LEU A 110 5.16 -11.43 -12.29
C LEU A 110 4.35 -10.28 -11.70
N GLU A 111 4.13 -10.33 -10.38
CA GLU A 111 3.43 -9.31 -9.61
C GLU A 111 4.44 -8.62 -8.68
N LEU A 112 4.46 -7.29 -8.75
CA LEU A 112 5.31 -6.42 -7.93
C LEU A 112 4.49 -5.67 -6.91
N ASP A 113 5.01 -5.57 -5.68
CA ASP A 113 4.54 -4.65 -4.65
C ASP A 113 5.67 -3.66 -4.35
N LEU A 114 5.45 -2.39 -4.69
CA LEU A 114 6.38 -1.28 -4.48
C LEU A 114 5.81 -0.37 -3.40
N ARG A 115 6.61 -0.02 -2.38
CA ARG A 115 6.16 0.86 -1.30
C ARG A 115 7.21 1.88 -0.95
N SER A 116 6.77 3.07 -0.52
CA SER A 116 7.63 4.09 0.07
C SER A 116 6.85 5.01 1.00
N GLU A 117 7.54 5.52 2.02
CA GLU A 117 7.06 6.58 2.90
C GLU A 117 7.03 7.95 2.20
N ASP A 118 7.80 8.11 1.11
CA ASP A 118 7.88 9.33 0.33
C ASP A 118 7.28 9.13 -1.07
N PRO A 119 6.30 9.97 -1.48
CA PRO A 119 5.65 9.84 -2.77
C PRO A 119 6.58 10.06 -3.97
N LYS A 120 7.61 10.91 -3.84
CA LYS A 120 8.56 11.18 -4.94
C LYS A 120 9.52 10.00 -5.12
N VAL A 121 9.96 9.41 -4.01
CA VAL A 121 10.82 8.21 -4.05
C VAL A 121 10.03 7.03 -4.63
N LEU A 122 8.76 6.87 -4.26
CA LEU A 122 7.90 5.84 -4.86
C LEU A 122 7.74 6.04 -6.36
N ALA A 123 7.46 7.26 -6.80
CA ALA A 123 7.32 7.58 -8.23
C ALA A 123 8.60 7.32 -9.01
N ALA A 124 9.77 7.66 -8.44
CA ALA A 124 11.07 7.37 -9.03
C ALA A 124 11.33 5.87 -9.16
N LEU A 125 10.99 5.08 -8.13
CA LEU A 125 11.10 3.62 -8.17
C LEU A 125 10.19 3.01 -9.25
N VAL A 126 8.93 3.46 -9.34
CA VAL A 126 8.00 3.02 -10.38
C VAL A 126 8.58 3.30 -11.77
N GLY A 127 9.06 4.52 -12.02
CA GLY A 127 9.69 4.87 -13.30
C GLY A 127 10.93 4.03 -13.61
N GLN A 128 11.74 3.70 -12.60
CA GLN A 128 12.90 2.81 -12.76
C GLN A 128 12.47 1.39 -13.16
N VAL A 129 11.44 0.84 -12.52
CA VAL A 129 10.87 -0.48 -12.86
C VAL A 129 10.32 -0.49 -14.28
N GLU A 130 9.55 0.53 -14.68
CA GLU A 130 8.98 0.65 -16.02
C GLU A 130 10.07 0.78 -17.09
N ASN A 131 11.11 1.57 -16.85
CA ASN A 131 12.27 1.69 -17.72
C ASN A 131 13.02 0.36 -17.89
N LEU A 132 13.21 -0.40 -16.81
CA LEU A 132 13.82 -1.72 -16.87
C LEU A 132 12.96 -2.72 -17.65
N ALA A 133 11.64 -2.68 -17.47
CA ALA A 133 10.69 -3.51 -18.21
C ALA A 133 10.71 -3.15 -19.72
N HIS A 134 10.70 -1.86 -20.04
CA HIS A 134 10.81 -1.39 -21.43
C HIS A 134 12.13 -1.80 -22.07
N ALA A 135 13.26 -1.64 -21.37
CA ALA A 135 14.59 -2.03 -21.86
C ALA A 135 14.80 -3.54 -21.99
N ALA A 136 13.94 -4.36 -21.39
CA ALA A 136 13.98 -5.81 -21.51
C ALA A 136 13.25 -6.35 -22.78
N ASN A 137 12.57 -5.49 -23.54
CA ASN A 137 12.00 -5.85 -24.82
C ASN A 137 13.13 -6.16 -25.84
N ALA A 138 12.89 -7.16 -26.68
CA ALA A 138 13.82 -7.58 -27.72
C ALA A 138 13.03 -8.16 -28.91
N PRO A 139 13.66 -8.33 -30.09
CA PRO A 139 13.03 -9.01 -31.22
C PRO A 139 12.44 -10.37 -30.77
N GLY A 140 11.13 -10.54 -30.95
CA GLY A 140 10.40 -11.75 -30.57
C GLY A 140 10.09 -11.91 -29.08
N LEU A 141 10.39 -10.90 -28.23
CA LEU A 141 10.02 -10.83 -26.81
C LEU A 141 9.42 -9.48 -26.50
N THR A 142 8.18 -9.45 -26.06
CA THR A 142 7.48 -8.24 -25.60
C THR A 142 7.19 -8.32 -24.12
N ILE A 143 7.53 -7.27 -23.36
CA ILE A 143 7.19 -7.12 -21.94
C ILE A 143 6.33 -5.87 -21.80
N THR A 144 5.19 -6.02 -21.13
CA THR A 144 4.24 -4.94 -20.84
C THR A 144 4.04 -4.82 -19.33
N SER A 145 3.76 -3.62 -18.85
CA SER A 145 3.37 -3.34 -17.48
C SER A 145 1.92 -2.91 -17.40
N ALA A 146 1.23 -3.30 -16.32
CA ALA A 146 -0.11 -2.84 -15.98
C ALA A 146 -0.18 -2.57 -14.48
N VAL A 147 -0.76 -1.43 -14.11
CA VAL A 147 -1.02 -1.09 -12.70
C VAL A 147 -2.18 -1.94 -12.20
N THR A 148 -1.98 -2.64 -11.09
CA THR A 148 -3.00 -3.47 -10.43
C THR A 148 -3.54 -2.84 -9.15
N SER A 149 -2.77 -1.94 -8.51
CA SER A 149 -3.20 -1.17 -7.34
C SER A 149 -2.32 0.08 -7.19
N GLN A 150 -2.93 1.19 -6.75
CA GLN A 150 -2.20 2.44 -6.49
C GLN A 150 -2.81 3.18 -5.31
N ARG A 151 -2.04 3.28 -4.20
CA ARG A 151 -2.42 4.01 -3.01
C ARG A 151 -1.43 5.14 -2.77
N PRO A 152 -1.86 6.41 -2.68
CA PRO A 152 -0.95 7.53 -2.52
C PRO A 152 -0.34 7.53 -1.11
N ALA A 153 0.89 8.02 -0.97
CA ALA A 153 1.46 8.39 0.32
C ALA A 153 0.95 9.77 0.75
N GLY A 154 0.93 10.02 2.04
CA GLY A 154 0.56 11.32 2.59
C GLY A 154 0.79 11.37 4.10
N ALA A 155 0.90 12.58 4.64
CA ALA A 155 1.12 12.76 6.08
C ALA A 155 0.61 14.11 6.55
N ILE A 156 0.23 14.18 7.83
CA ILE A 156 0.14 15.43 8.59
C ILE A 156 1.21 15.42 9.70
N PRO A 157 1.73 16.59 10.11
CA PRO A 157 2.81 16.61 11.08
C PRO A 157 2.35 16.11 12.45
N ARG A 158 3.27 15.46 13.19
CA ARG A 158 2.97 14.91 14.52
C ARG A 158 2.40 15.94 15.51
N HIS A 159 2.78 17.21 15.38
CA HIS A 159 2.26 18.31 16.19
C HIS A 159 0.91 18.86 15.72
N HIS A 160 0.31 18.31 14.66
CA HIS A 160 -1.01 18.71 14.19
C HIS A 160 -2.06 18.52 15.30
N PRO A 161 -3.00 19.49 15.52
CA PRO A 161 -3.98 19.42 16.61
C PRO A 161 -4.78 18.11 16.67
N LEU A 162 -5.18 17.57 15.51
CA LEU A 162 -5.90 16.29 15.44
C LEU A 162 -5.05 15.10 15.93
N VAL A 163 -3.74 15.09 15.62
CA VAL A 163 -2.82 14.04 16.10
C VAL A 163 -2.64 14.15 17.60
N GLN A 164 -2.45 15.37 18.13
CA GLN A 164 -2.33 15.58 19.56
C GLN A 164 -3.62 15.22 20.32
N LEU A 165 -4.79 15.53 19.74
CA LEU A 165 -6.08 15.11 20.27
C LEU A 165 -6.20 13.58 20.36
N ALA A 166 -5.76 12.85 19.34
CA ALA A 166 -5.73 11.39 19.35
C ALA A 166 -4.80 10.83 20.44
N VAL A 167 -3.64 11.45 20.64
CA VAL A 167 -2.69 11.13 21.71
C VAL A 167 -3.34 11.31 23.10
N GLU A 168 -3.93 12.48 23.34
CA GLU A 168 -4.56 12.78 24.65
C GLU A 168 -5.79 11.89 24.90
N ALA A 169 -6.56 11.54 23.86
CA ALA A 169 -7.68 10.63 24.00
C ALA A 169 -7.24 9.20 24.41
N LEU A 170 -6.11 8.70 23.89
CA LEU A 170 -5.52 7.43 24.33
C LEU A 170 -5.04 7.52 25.80
N ARG A 171 -4.34 8.58 26.16
CA ARG A 171 -3.91 8.81 27.56
C ARG A 171 -5.07 8.87 28.53
N ALA A 172 -6.17 9.52 28.13
CA ALA A 172 -7.39 9.61 28.95
C ALA A 172 -8.06 8.25 29.23
N VAL A 173 -7.78 7.24 28.40
CA VAL A 173 -8.22 5.85 28.66
C VAL A 173 -7.11 4.95 29.22
N GLY A 174 -6.01 5.56 29.69
CA GLY A 174 -4.92 4.85 30.36
C GLY A 174 -3.92 4.16 29.42
N ILE A 175 -3.86 4.56 28.15
CA ILE A 175 -2.97 3.97 27.14
C ILE A 175 -1.92 5.00 26.72
N GLU A 176 -0.64 4.67 26.85
CA GLU A 176 0.44 5.48 26.24
C GLU A 176 0.49 5.19 24.73
N PRO A 177 0.30 6.21 23.89
CA PRO A 177 0.20 6.01 22.45
C PRO A 177 1.55 5.71 21.80
N THR A 178 1.54 4.86 20.79
CA THR A 178 2.64 4.71 19.83
C THR A 178 2.25 5.24 18.47
N PHE A 179 3.25 5.56 17.64
CA PHE A 179 3.05 6.08 16.30
C PHE A 179 3.46 5.01 15.31
N GLU A 180 2.56 4.74 14.38
CA GLU A 180 2.76 3.74 13.34
C GLU A 180 2.49 4.34 11.96
N ARG A 181 3.01 3.68 10.92
CA ARG A 181 2.75 3.97 9.52
C ARG A 181 2.07 2.78 8.88
N GLY A 182 1.07 3.04 8.06
CA GLY A 182 0.30 1.98 7.42
C GLY A 182 -0.23 2.40 6.05
N SER A 183 -0.89 1.47 5.39
CA SER A 183 -1.65 1.75 4.18
C SER A 183 -3.10 1.36 4.44
N THR A 184 -3.92 2.36 4.70
CA THR A 184 -5.33 2.26 5.07
C THR A 184 -6.15 3.29 4.27
N ASP A 185 -7.43 3.38 4.54
CA ASP A 185 -8.29 4.43 3.97
C ASP A 185 -7.76 5.86 4.27
N ALA A 186 -6.90 6.02 5.31
CA ALA A 186 -6.24 7.30 5.61
C ALA A 186 -5.33 7.82 4.49
N ASN A 187 -4.84 6.93 3.61
CA ASN A 187 -3.99 7.32 2.48
C ASN A 187 -4.64 8.43 1.64
N ILE A 188 -5.96 8.35 1.42
CA ILE A 188 -6.64 9.30 0.53
C ILE A 188 -6.71 10.71 1.13
N PRO A 189 -7.30 10.94 2.33
CA PRO A 189 -7.32 12.29 2.90
C PRO A 189 -5.93 12.83 3.20
N LEU A 190 -4.98 12.01 3.69
CA LEU A 190 -3.60 12.43 3.96
C LEU A 190 -2.87 12.87 2.68
N SER A 191 -3.08 12.19 1.57
CA SER A 191 -2.47 12.57 0.28
C SER A 191 -3.02 13.87 -0.30
N LEU A 192 -4.22 14.27 0.12
CA LEU A 192 -4.84 15.54 -0.22
C LEU A 192 -4.44 16.68 0.73
N GLY A 193 -3.59 16.41 1.71
CA GLY A 193 -3.19 17.37 2.75
C GLY A 193 -4.31 17.68 3.74
N LEU A 194 -5.34 16.83 3.81
CA LEU A 194 -6.46 17.01 4.74
C LEU A 194 -6.14 16.39 6.11
N PRO A 195 -6.64 16.98 7.20
CA PRO A 195 -6.49 16.44 8.53
C PRO A 195 -7.09 15.03 8.63
N ALA A 196 -6.25 14.02 8.85
CA ALA A 196 -6.70 12.64 9.01
C ALA A 196 -5.82 11.87 10.01
N VAL A 197 -6.46 10.99 10.78
CA VAL A 197 -5.80 10.01 11.64
C VAL A 197 -6.48 8.66 11.49
N CYS A 198 -5.71 7.58 11.62
CA CYS A 198 -6.26 6.24 11.75
C CYS A 198 -6.00 5.72 13.16
N LEU A 199 -7.03 5.14 13.78
CA LEU A 199 -7.07 4.71 15.18
C LEU A 199 -7.68 3.31 15.28
N GLY A 200 -7.28 2.54 16.28
CA GLY A 200 -7.88 1.25 16.60
C GLY A 200 -8.92 1.32 17.72
N LEU A 201 -9.82 0.34 17.75
CA LEU A 201 -10.82 0.20 18.82
C LEU A 201 -10.51 -0.93 19.77
N CYS A 202 -9.74 -1.95 19.36
CA CYS A 202 -9.35 -3.07 20.19
C CYS A 202 -7.96 -3.59 19.79
N LYS A 203 -7.46 -4.54 20.56
CA LYS A 203 -6.32 -5.37 20.16
C LYS A 203 -6.82 -6.62 19.48
N GLY A 204 -5.95 -7.31 18.79
CA GLY A 204 -6.24 -8.55 18.12
C GLY A 204 -4.99 -9.19 17.56
N GLY A 205 -5.14 -10.23 16.79
CA GLY A 205 -4.03 -10.93 16.19
C GLY A 205 -4.41 -11.72 14.96
N ASN A 206 -3.40 -12.29 14.30
CA ASN A 206 -3.53 -13.13 13.14
C ASN A 206 -4.20 -12.43 11.94
N ALA A 207 -3.94 -11.11 11.77
CA ALA A 207 -4.51 -10.32 10.68
C ALA A 207 -4.36 -11.03 9.32
N HIS A 208 -5.43 -11.04 8.52
CA HIS A 208 -5.53 -11.68 7.19
C HIS A 208 -5.42 -13.22 7.20
N ARG A 209 -5.64 -13.85 8.34
CA ARG A 209 -5.67 -15.31 8.49
C ARG A 209 -7.09 -15.79 8.83
N PRO A 210 -7.44 -17.08 8.55
CA PRO A 210 -8.74 -17.64 8.92
C PRO A 210 -9.01 -17.65 10.44
N ASP A 211 -7.95 -17.59 11.26
CA ASP A 211 -7.99 -17.54 12.73
C ASP A 211 -7.77 -16.11 13.27
N GLU A 212 -8.09 -15.09 12.49
CA GLU A 212 -8.07 -13.69 12.92
C GLU A 212 -9.06 -13.46 14.06
N TYR A 213 -8.63 -12.72 15.08
CA TYR A 213 -9.45 -12.44 16.26
C TYR A 213 -9.26 -11.03 16.78
N ILE A 214 -10.23 -10.54 17.56
CA ILE A 214 -10.17 -9.30 18.34
C ILE A 214 -10.45 -9.57 19.82
N GLU A 215 -9.84 -8.75 20.69
CA GLU A 215 -10.04 -8.77 22.13
C GLU A 215 -11.18 -7.83 22.52
N THR A 216 -12.39 -8.37 22.70
CA THR A 216 -13.60 -7.57 22.94
C THR A 216 -13.57 -6.81 24.28
N ALA A 217 -12.77 -7.24 25.25
CA ALA A 217 -12.61 -6.55 26.54
C ALA A 217 -12.11 -5.09 26.40
N MET A 218 -11.38 -4.79 25.33
CA MET A 218 -10.83 -3.44 25.08
C MET A 218 -11.79 -2.50 24.34
N LEU A 219 -12.88 -3.02 23.77
CA LEU A 219 -13.82 -2.22 22.95
C LEU A 219 -14.42 -1.03 23.70
N GLY A 220 -14.70 -1.17 25.00
CA GLY A 220 -15.19 -0.06 25.83
C GLY A 220 -14.23 1.12 25.88
N ASN A 221 -12.93 0.86 26.05
CA ASN A 221 -11.89 1.89 26.04
C ASN A 221 -11.66 2.45 24.63
N GLY A 222 -11.69 1.60 23.60
CA GLY A 222 -11.59 2.05 22.21
C GLY A 222 -12.74 2.97 21.81
N LEU A 223 -13.97 2.65 22.17
CA LEU A 223 -15.13 3.51 21.94
C LEU A 223 -15.02 4.84 22.70
N ARG A 224 -14.56 4.80 23.95
CA ARG A 224 -14.34 6.01 24.75
C ARG A 224 -13.29 6.92 24.13
N GLN A 225 -12.16 6.36 23.68
CA GLN A 225 -11.14 7.08 22.91
C GLN A 225 -11.75 7.73 21.66
N LEU A 226 -12.50 6.96 20.84
CA LEU A 226 -13.12 7.45 19.63
C LEU A 226 -14.06 8.63 19.89
N LEU A 227 -14.92 8.53 20.92
CA LEU A 227 -15.82 9.60 21.30
C LEU A 227 -15.06 10.88 21.72
N LEU A 228 -13.97 10.74 22.47
CA LEU A 228 -13.12 11.88 22.85
C LEU A 228 -12.52 12.56 21.62
N VAL A 229 -12.02 11.78 20.65
CA VAL A 229 -11.44 12.34 19.42
C VAL A 229 -12.52 13.02 18.55
N VAL A 230 -13.69 12.41 18.39
CA VAL A 230 -14.80 12.99 17.59
C VAL A 230 -15.29 14.30 18.22
N LEU A 231 -15.54 14.31 19.53
CA LEU A 231 -16.03 15.51 20.24
C LEU A 231 -14.96 16.61 20.25
N GLY A 232 -13.70 16.24 20.49
CA GLY A 232 -12.59 17.20 20.47
C GLY A 232 -12.34 17.78 19.07
N ALA A 233 -12.45 16.98 18.01
CA ALA A 233 -12.32 17.45 16.64
C ALA A 233 -13.42 18.46 16.25
N TYR A 234 -14.62 18.33 16.82
CA TYR A 234 -15.68 19.32 16.67
C TYR A 234 -15.30 20.69 17.26
N GLY A 235 -14.59 20.67 18.39
CA GLY A 235 -14.06 21.89 19.03
C GLY A 235 -12.94 22.57 18.24
N LEU A 236 -12.20 21.83 17.40
CA LEU A 236 -11.14 22.40 16.56
C LEU A 236 -11.67 23.22 15.37
N GLN A 237 -12.94 23.03 14.97
CA GLN A 237 -13.57 23.80 13.86
C GLN A 237 -13.70 25.29 14.15
N GLY A 238 -13.67 25.70 15.40
CA GLY A 238 -13.75 27.12 15.82
C GLY A 238 -12.41 27.86 15.85
N LEU A 239 -11.30 27.19 15.50
CA LEU A 239 -9.94 27.73 15.60
C LEU A 239 -9.24 27.84 14.22
N ALA A 240 -9.93 27.53 13.11
CA ALA A 240 -9.42 27.63 11.74
C ALA A 240 -9.86 28.88 11.01
#